data_41a0a7cfc39cd4c742edcd27febc259f
#
_entry.id   41a0a7cfc39cd4c742edcd27febc259f
#
_cell.length_a   1.000
_cell.length_b   1.000
_cell.length_c   1.000
_cell.angle_alpha   90.00
_cell.angle_beta   90.00
_cell.angle_gamma   90.00
#
_symmetry.space_group_name_H-M   'P 1'
#
loop_
_entity.id
_entity.type
_entity.pdbx_description
1 polymer ?
#
loop_
_entity_poly.entity_id
_entity_poly.type
_entity_poly.pdbx_seq_one_letter_code
_entity_poly.pdbx_strand_id
1 'polypeptide(L)'
;MSPSILSNGNKGDHDVTPSKRYSVYDQVWDRQYGIWTKAPEPPKALSDGQQAFVAFRRKSANTNNADPFTHIELQDQRLVQFLRKVLPTESGLFSKPASIDAQLLYVSRKRVKEASAGTDLSSDLVSTVETLLSFVAEEFADVEEKLQVLPQGTIAWSLLWLLFEVGQHVEIVYDLTGEKMAMQVEGWAYAMSQKGRTFNLHGHVFQWTGVRIQKIKVTRKVLEFSKLNPISTLPVRPLSDEMRLKFIGKSKNDPNFTYKYAVLNPYGSI
;
A
#
# COMPACT_ATOMS: atom_id res chain seq x y z
N MET A 1 -35.32 2.34 -68.50
CA MET A 1 -33.98 2.73 -67.98
C MET A 1 -34.18 3.27 -66.58
N SER A 2 -33.99 2.45 -65.57
CA SER A 2 -34.08 2.83 -64.14
C SER A 2 -32.69 2.83 -63.53
N PRO A 3 -32.27 3.86 -62.75
CA PRO A 3 -30.97 3.84 -62.07
C PRO A 3 -31.06 3.15 -60.71
N SER A 4 -30.12 2.26 -60.49
CA SER A 4 -29.89 1.53 -59.28
C SER A 4 -29.40 2.47 -58.13
N ILE A 5 -30.07 2.38 -56.99
CA ILE A 5 -29.66 3.04 -55.76
C ILE A 5 -28.65 2.14 -55.07
N LEU A 6 -27.40 2.60 -54.98
CA LEU A 6 -26.34 2.01 -54.14
C LEU A 6 -26.60 2.36 -52.66
N SER A 7 -26.91 1.36 -51.87
CA SER A 7 -26.99 1.42 -50.42
C SER A 7 -25.58 1.46 -49.86
N ASN A 8 -25.16 2.62 -49.33
CA ASN A 8 -23.96 2.79 -48.53
C ASN A 8 -24.25 2.30 -47.09
N GLY A 9 -23.85 1.07 -46.83
CA GLY A 9 -23.82 0.54 -45.47
C GLY A 9 -22.69 1.16 -44.64
N ASN A 10 -23.05 2.19 -43.88
CA ASN A 10 -22.17 2.77 -42.90
C ASN A 10 -22.10 1.81 -41.69
N LYS A 11 -21.11 0.90 -41.65
CA LYS A 11 -20.72 0.17 -40.45
C LYS A 11 -20.04 1.17 -39.51
N GLY A 12 -20.84 1.75 -38.66
CA GLY A 12 -20.31 2.43 -37.46
C GLY A 12 -19.60 1.41 -36.57
N ASP A 13 -18.29 1.41 -36.61
CA ASP A 13 -17.46 0.80 -35.59
C ASP A 13 -17.74 1.57 -34.30
N HIS A 14 -18.69 1.05 -33.50
CA HIS A 14 -18.80 1.46 -32.10
C HIS A 14 -17.62 0.86 -31.35
N ASP A 15 -16.57 1.66 -31.29
CA ASP A 15 -15.49 1.46 -30.34
C ASP A 15 -16.09 1.55 -28.91
N VAL A 16 -16.53 0.40 -28.39
CA VAL A 16 -17.08 0.27 -27.07
C VAL A 16 -15.86 0.33 -26.13
N THR A 17 -15.43 1.54 -25.81
CA THR A 17 -14.51 1.77 -24.70
C THR A 17 -15.12 1.08 -23.46
N PRO A 18 -14.41 0.12 -22.83
CA PRO A 18 -14.94 -0.57 -21.68
C PRO A 18 -15.29 0.46 -20.60
N SER A 19 -16.55 0.51 -20.19
CA SER A 19 -17.02 1.46 -19.19
C SER A 19 -16.16 1.29 -17.93
N LYS A 20 -15.44 2.35 -17.55
CA LYS A 20 -14.62 2.35 -16.34
C LYS A 20 -15.49 1.97 -15.15
N ARG A 21 -15.19 0.84 -14.48
CA ARG A 21 -15.92 0.35 -13.30
C ARG A 21 -15.58 1.13 -12.03
N TYR A 22 -15.03 2.34 -12.15
CA TYR A 22 -14.64 3.18 -11.02
C TYR A 22 -14.79 4.66 -11.33
N SER A 23 -14.86 5.47 -10.29
CA SER A 23 -14.84 6.94 -10.36
C SER A 23 -13.69 7.50 -9.56
N VAL A 24 -13.18 8.66 -10.00
CA VAL A 24 -12.11 9.39 -9.31
C VAL A 24 -12.61 10.80 -8.97
N TYR A 25 -12.44 11.21 -7.73
CA TYR A 25 -12.82 12.54 -7.25
C TYR A 25 -11.66 13.22 -6.57
N ASP A 26 -11.43 14.49 -6.89
CA ASP A 26 -10.55 15.33 -6.10
C ASP A 26 -11.29 15.80 -4.83
N GLN A 27 -10.62 15.71 -3.68
CA GLN A 27 -11.12 16.19 -2.39
C GLN A 27 -10.17 17.23 -1.82
N VAL A 28 -10.74 18.30 -1.23
CA VAL A 28 -10.00 19.33 -0.52
C VAL A 28 -10.43 19.31 0.94
N TRP A 29 -9.47 19.47 1.85
CA TRP A 29 -9.77 19.57 3.28
C TRP A 29 -10.42 20.91 3.60
N ASP A 30 -11.66 20.90 4.06
CA ASP A 30 -12.35 22.08 4.57
C ASP A 30 -11.98 22.29 6.04
N ARG A 31 -11.21 23.35 6.31
CA ARG A 31 -10.76 23.67 7.67
C ARG A 31 -11.88 24.14 8.58
N GLN A 32 -12.90 24.76 8.02
CA GLN A 32 -14.01 25.33 8.81
C GLN A 32 -14.85 24.22 9.41
N TYR A 33 -15.10 23.15 8.65
CA TYR A 33 -15.94 22.04 9.08
C TYR A 33 -15.13 20.80 9.50
N GLY A 34 -13.81 20.79 9.27
CA GLY A 34 -12.96 19.64 9.60
C GLY A 34 -13.30 18.37 8.80
N ILE A 35 -13.75 18.52 7.58
CA ILE A 35 -14.16 17.41 6.70
C ILE A 35 -13.52 17.50 5.32
N TRP A 36 -13.45 16.37 4.63
CA TRP A 36 -13.08 16.32 3.22
C TRP A 36 -14.30 16.66 2.37
N THR A 37 -14.21 17.71 1.55
CA THR A 37 -15.24 18.10 0.59
C THR A 37 -14.83 17.71 -0.82
N LYS A 38 -15.80 17.26 -1.62
CA LYS A 38 -15.56 17.05 -3.06
C LYS A 38 -15.32 18.40 -3.70
N ALA A 39 -14.30 18.46 -4.60
CA ALA A 39 -14.17 19.62 -5.47
C ALA A 39 -15.45 19.74 -6.33
N PRO A 40 -15.90 20.98 -6.66
CA PRO A 40 -17.10 21.16 -7.47
C PRO A 40 -16.91 20.49 -8.85
N GLU A 41 -17.89 19.67 -9.17
CA GLU A 41 -18.08 18.84 -10.36
C GLU A 41 -17.27 17.55 -10.48
N PRO A 42 -17.92 16.41 -10.16
CA PRO A 42 -17.48 15.13 -10.67
C PRO A 42 -17.98 14.93 -12.10
N PRO A 43 -17.21 14.22 -12.96
CA PRO A 43 -17.78 13.70 -14.22
C PRO A 43 -18.99 12.83 -13.89
N LYS A 44 -20.00 12.83 -14.80
CA LYS A 44 -21.27 12.10 -14.65
C LYS A 44 -21.05 10.73 -13.98
N ALA A 45 -21.58 10.59 -12.77
CA ALA A 45 -21.52 9.32 -12.06
C ALA A 45 -22.15 8.22 -12.90
N LEU A 46 -21.43 7.13 -13.09
CA LEU A 46 -22.01 5.87 -13.51
C LEU A 46 -23.08 5.49 -12.49
N SER A 47 -24.19 4.88 -12.93
CA SER A 47 -25.26 4.48 -12.03
C SER A 47 -24.73 3.67 -10.84
N ASP A 48 -25.18 3.98 -9.63
CA ASP A 48 -24.68 3.48 -8.33
C ASP A 48 -24.49 1.96 -8.18
N GLY A 49 -25.03 1.15 -9.11
CA GLY A 49 -24.96 -0.32 -9.06
C GLY A 49 -23.79 -0.95 -9.83
N GLN A 50 -22.95 -0.17 -10.52
CA GLN A 50 -21.93 -0.71 -11.44
C GLN A 50 -20.47 -0.41 -11.03
N GLN A 51 -20.26 0.36 -9.96
CA GLN A 51 -18.92 0.74 -9.54
C GLN A 51 -18.30 -0.32 -8.62
N ALA A 52 -17.07 -0.74 -8.92
CA ALA A 52 -16.31 -1.63 -8.07
C ALA A 52 -15.63 -0.88 -6.91
N PHE A 53 -15.19 0.35 -7.18
CA PHE A 53 -14.56 1.23 -6.19
C PHE A 53 -14.65 2.70 -6.60
N VAL A 54 -14.40 3.58 -5.62
CA VAL A 54 -14.31 5.03 -5.80
C VAL A 54 -12.98 5.51 -5.24
N ALA A 55 -12.21 6.26 -6.02
CA ALA A 55 -10.94 6.83 -5.59
C ALA A 55 -11.10 8.32 -5.26
N PHE A 56 -10.55 8.75 -4.15
CA PHE A 56 -10.52 10.13 -3.69
C PHE A 56 -9.08 10.62 -3.60
N ARG A 57 -8.69 11.51 -4.50
CA ARG A 57 -7.41 12.21 -4.44
C ARG A 57 -7.53 13.35 -3.44
N ARG A 58 -6.88 13.21 -2.29
CA ARG A 58 -6.94 14.15 -1.18
C ARG A 58 -5.75 15.08 -1.21
N LYS A 59 -6.02 16.37 -1.38
CA LYS A 59 -5.00 17.42 -1.29
C LYS A 59 -5.13 18.10 0.06
N SER A 60 -4.06 18.09 0.85
CA SER A 60 -4.06 18.82 2.12
C SER A 60 -4.16 20.31 1.85
N ALA A 61 -5.07 20.99 2.54
CA ALA A 61 -5.19 22.44 2.50
C ALA A 61 -4.01 23.18 3.15
N ASN A 62 -3.17 22.48 3.90
CA ASN A 62 -1.87 22.97 4.35
C ASN A 62 -0.86 22.77 3.25
N THR A 63 -0.77 23.76 2.37
CA THR A 63 0.06 23.80 1.17
C THR A 63 1.55 23.59 1.42
N ASN A 64 1.98 23.56 2.65
CA ASN A 64 3.40 23.50 2.94
C ASN A 64 3.96 22.09 3.16
N ASN A 65 3.19 21.01 3.37
CA ASN A 65 3.85 19.75 3.77
C ASN A 65 3.08 18.44 3.72
N ALA A 66 1.89 18.34 3.19
CA ALA A 66 1.27 17.03 3.03
C ALA A 66 1.27 16.64 1.55
N ASP A 67 2.00 15.59 1.25
CA ASP A 67 1.93 14.97 -0.07
C ASP A 67 0.48 14.53 -0.32
N PRO A 68 -0.06 14.74 -1.53
CA PRO A 68 -1.39 14.26 -1.86
C PRO A 68 -1.42 12.74 -1.68
N PHE A 69 -2.51 12.23 -1.13
CA PHE A 69 -2.72 10.80 -0.99
C PHE A 69 -4.06 10.39 -1.59
N THR A 70 -4.10 9.22 -2.16
CA THR A 70 -5.30 8.68 -2.79
C THR A 70 -5.91 7.62 -1.90
N HIS A 71 -7.15 7.87 -1.48
CA HIS A 71 -7.97 6.97 -0.68
C HIS A 71 -8.97 6.26 -1.58
N ILE A 72 -9.05 4.93 -1.49
CA ILE A 72 -9.93 4.10 -2.32
C ILE A 72 -11.01 3.50 -1.43
N GLU A 73 -12.28 3.81 -1.71
CA GLU A 73 -13.44 3.17 -1.09
C GLU A 73 -13.94 2.05 -1.99
N LEU A 74 -14.06 0.85 -1.42
CA LEU A 74 -14.43 -0.36 -2.14
C LEU A 74 -15.95 -0.56 -2.07
N GLN A 75 -16.59 -0.71 -3.23
CA GLN A 75 -18.04 -0.88 -3.35
C GLN A 75 -18.43 -2.35 -3.58
N ASP A 76 -17.61 -3.12 -4.30
CA ASP A 76 -17.84 -4.55 -4.54
C ASP A 76 -17.44 -5.38 -3.30
N GLN A 77 -18.41 -6.01 -2.65
CA GLN A 77 -18.20 -6.82 -1.46
C GLN A 77 -17.32 -8.06 -1.71
N ARG A 78 -17.31 -8.60 -2.94
CA ARG A 78 -16.45 -9.74 -3.33
C ARG A 78 -15.00 -9.30 -3.37
N LEU A 79 -14.74 -8.09 -3.90
CA LEU A 79 -13.41 -7.47 -3.91
C LEU A 79 -12.93 -7.21 -2.47
N VAL A 80 -13.81 -6.69 -1.59
CA VAL A 80 -13.50 -6.47 -0.17
C VAL A 80 -13.11 -7.79 0.51
N GLN A 81 -13.89 -8.86 0.32
CA GLN A 81 -13.60 -10.16 0.92
C GLN A 81 -12.30 -10.77 0.41
N PHE A 82 -12.02 -10.62 -0.89
CA PHE A 82 -10.76 -11.05 -1.48
C PHE A 82 -9.58 -10.29 -0.85
N LEU A 83 -9.63 -8.95 -0.83
CA LEU A 83 -8.55 -8.14 -0.27
C LEU A 83 -8.33 -8.39 1.23
N ARG A 84 -9.39 -8.63 2.03
CA ARG A 84 -9.26 -9.05 3.43
C ARG A 84 -8.48 -10.34 3.63
N LYS A 85 -8.62 -11.30 2.72
CA LYS A 85 -7.85 -12.56 2.75
C LYS A 85 -6.38 -12.32 2.42
N VAL A 86 -6.11 -11.46 1.43
CA VAL A 86 -4.75 -11.17 0.97
C VAL A 86 -4.02 -10.20 1.89
N LEU A 87 -4.72 -9.21 2.44
CA LEU A 87 -4.21 -8.13 3.28
C LEU A 87 -4.91 -8.11 4.66
N PRO A 88 -4.79 -9.17 5.47
CA PRO A 88 -5.58 -9.31 6.71
C PRO A 88 -5.24 -8.30 7.79
N THR A 89 -4.09 -7.63 7.70
CA THR A 89 -3.61 -6.62 8.66
C THR A 89 -4.05 -5.21 8.31
N GLU A 90 -4.62 -5.00 7.10
CA GLU A 90 -5.09 -3.69 6.66
C GLU A 90 -6.45 -3.35 7.30
N SER A 91 -6.42 -2.47 8.29
CA SER A 91 -7.58 -2.13 9.10
C SER A 91 -8.69 -1.42 8.32
N GLY A 92 -8.34 -0.62 7.30
CA GLY A 92 -9.31 0.10 6.47
C GLY A 92 -10.25 -0.84 5.72
N LEU A 93 -9.81 -2.04 5.37
CA LEU A 93 -10.66 -3.04 4.73
C LEU A 93 -11.80 -3.53 5.64
N PHE A 94 -11.70 -3.35 6.97
CA PHE A 94 -12.71 -3.73 7.95
C PHE A 94 -13.57 -2.54 8.41
N SER A 95 -13.33 -1.35 7.87
CA SER A 95 -14.13 -0.15 8.13
C SER A 95 -15.47 -0.17 7.36
N LYS A 96 -16.32 0.80 7.63
CA LYS A 96 -17.57 1.08 6.89
C LYS A 96 -17.59 2.56 6.48
N PRO A 97 -17.46 2.87 5.18
CA PRO A 97 -17.20 1.97 4.04
C PRO A 97 -15.82 1.30 4.15
N ALA A 98 -15.68 0.11 3.53
CA ALA A 98 -14.39 -0.56 3.41
C ALA A 98 -13.46 0.25 2.50
N SER A 99 -12.23 0.45 2.92
CA SER A 99 -11.32 1.34 2.20
C SER A 99 -9.86 0.92 2.33
N ILE A 100 -9.03 1.41 1.42
CA ILE A 100 -7.59 1.19 1.43
C ILE A 100 -6.86 2.43 0.90
N ASP A 101 -5.68 2.72 1.46
CA ASP A 101 -4.77 3.70 0.89
C ASP A 101 -4.14 3.16 -0.40
N ALA A 102 -4.11 3.99 -1.45
CA ALA A 102 -3.55 3.57 -2.74
C ALA A 102 -2.04 3.26 -2.66
N GLN A 103 -1.28 3.95 -1.78
CA GLN A 103 0.14 3.64 -1.55
C GLN A 103 0.30 2.24 -0.95
N LEU A 104 -0.52 1.88 0.06
CA LEU A 104 -0.53 0.53 0.64
C LEU A 104 -0.85 -0.54 -0.40
N LEU A 105 -1.83 -0.28 -1.23
CA LEU A 105 -2.19 -1.20 -2.30
C LEU A 105 -1.08 -1.30 -3.36
N TYR A 106 -0.44 -0.18 -3.71
CA TYR A 106 0.66 -0.15 -4.66
C TYR A 106 1.85 -1.01 -4.20
N VAL A 107 2.30 -0.89 -2.96
CA VAL A 107 3.41 -1.72 -2.44
C VAL A 107 3.03 -3.19 -2.34
N SER A 108 1.75 -3.50 -2.07
CA SER A 108 1.22 -4.87 -1.97
C SER A 108 0.74 -5.45 -3.30
N ARG A 109 0.86 -4.70 -4.43
CA ARG A 109 0.27 -5.08 -5.73
C ARG A 109 0.73 -6.44 -6.25
N LYS A 110 2.01 -6.78 -6.01
CA LYS A 110 2.55 -8.07 -6.42
C LYS A 110 1.85 -9.22 -5.71
N ARG A 111 1.71 -9.13 -4.40
CA ARG A 111 1.00 -10.13 -3.57
C ARG A 111 -0.47 -10.27 -3.96
N VAL A 112 -1.14 -9.14 -4.23
CA VAL A 112 -2.55 -9.13 -4.69
C VAL A 112 -2.68 -9.80 -6.05
N LYS A 113 -1.77 -9.51 -6.99
CA LYS A 113 -1.72 -10.12 -8.32
C LYS A 113 -1.45 -11.63 -8.25
N GLU A 114 -0.48 -12.05 -7.47
CA GLU A 114 -0.16 -13.48 -7.28
C GLU A 114 -1.33 -14.24 -6.66
N ALA A 115 -1.98 -13.65 -5.65
CA ALA A 115 -3.16 -14.25 -5.02
C ALA A 115 -4.34 -14.35 -6.01
N SER A 116 -4.56 -13.38 -6.89
CA SER A 116 -5.64 -13.44 -7.89
C SER A 116 -5.40 -14.51 -8.95
N ALA A 117 -4.14 -14.78 -9.30
CA ALA A 117 -3.78 -15.81 -10.28
C ALA A 117 -3.82 -17.23 -9.68
N GLY A 118 -3.58 -17.40 -8.38
CA GLY A 118 -3.50 -18.70 -7.70
C GLY A 118 -4.82 -19.17 -7.07
N THR A 119 -5.89 -18.37 -7.11
CA THR A 119 -7.17 -18.68 -6.46
C THR A 119 -8.23 -18.97 -7.51
N ASP A 120 -9.14 -19.90 -7.20
CA ASP A 120 -10.31 -20.22 -8.05
C ASP A 120 -11.37 -19.08 -7.93
N LEU A 121 -11.05 -17.93 -8.54
CA LEU A 121 -11.89 -16.74 -8.56
C LEU A 121 -12.75 -16.72 -9.82
N SER A 122 -13.92 -16.10 -9.73
CA SER A 122 -14.73 -15.84 -10.93
C SER A 122 -14.00 -14.87 -11.87
N SER A 123 -14.13 -15.05 -13.18
CA SER A 123 -13.51 -14.19 -14.20
C SER A 123 -13.85 -12.70 -14.02
N ASP A 124 -15.08 -12.41 -13.57
CA ASP A 124 -15.52 -11.03 -13.29
C ASP A 124 -14.75 -10.41 -12.10
N LEU A 125 -14.49 -11.18 -11.03
CA LEU A 125 -13.70 -10.70 -9.90
C LEU A 125 -12.22 -10.51 -10.28
N VAL A 126 -11.65 -11.42 -11.08
CA VAL A 126 -10.29 -11.27 -11.63
C VAL A 126 -10.18 -9.97 -12.41
N SER A 127 -11.12 -9.72 -13.35
CA SER A 127 -11.17 -8.46 -14.12
C SER A 127 -11.32 -7.21 -13.23
N THR A 128 -12.07 -7.32 -12.12
CA THR A 128 -12.22 -6.22 -11.16
C THR A 128 -10.92 -5.95 -10.41
N VAL A 129 -10.19 -6.99 -9.99
CA VAL A 129 -8.86 -6.87 -9.37
C VAL A 129 -7.86 -6.26 -10.34
N GLU A 130 -7.84 -6.71 -11.61
CA GLU A 130 -6.97 -6.15 -12.64
C GLU A 130 -7.26 -4.66 -12.88
N THR A 131 -8.54 -4.27 -12.92
CA THR A 131 -8.95 -2.87 -13.06
C THR A 131 -8.43 -2.02 -11.89
N LEU A 132 -8.53 -2.54 -10.65
CA LEU A 132 -8.02 -1.86 -9.47
C LEU A 132 -6.50 -1.72 -9.50
N LEU A 133 -5.78 -2.77 -9.89
CA LEU A 133 -4.31 -2.75 -9.98
C LEU A 133 -3.82 -1.83 -11.11
N SER A 134 -4.53 -1.80 -12.24
CA SER A 134 -4.23 -0.87 -13.36
C SER A 134 -4.42 0.58 -12.93
N PHE A 135 -5.52 0.90 -12.24
CA PHE A 135 -5.74 2.23 -11.68
C PHE A 135 -4.58 2.65 -10.76
N VAL A 136 -4.16 1.78 -9.86
CA VAL A 136 -3.07 2.08 -8.92
C VAL A 136 -1.73 2.22 -9.66
N ALA A 137 -1.46 1.45 -10.70
CA ALA A 137 -0.27 1.59 -11.53
C ALA A 137 -0.26 2.93 -12.30
N GLU A 138 -1.39 3.34 -12.85
CA GLU A 138 -1.54 4.66 -13.50
C GLU A 138 -1.35 5.81 -12.50
N GLU A 139 -1.90 5.69 -11.29
CA GLU A 139 -1.82 6.72 -10.25
C GLU A 139 -0.37 6.97 -9.78
N PHE A 140 0.49 5.95 -9.84
CA PHE A 140 1.89 6.02 -9.42
C PHE A 140 2.90 5.84 -10.57
N ALA A 141 2.50 6.11 -11.81
CA ALA A 141 3.39 5.99 -12.97
C ALA A 141 4.63 6.90 -12.86
N ASP A 142 4.46 8.11 -12.34
CA ASP A 142 5.57 9.05 -12.07
C ASP A 142 6.54 8.56 -10.98
N VAL A 143 6.06 7.75 -10.06
CA VAL A 143 6.88 7.13 -9.01
C VAL A 143 7.80 6.07 -9.61
N GLU A 144 7.29 5.27 -10.55
CA GLU A 144 8.11 4.27 -11.26
C GLU A 144 9.21 4.94 -12.10
N GLU A 145 8.89 6.02 -12.79
CA GLU A 145 9.89 6.81 -13.51
C GLU A 145 10.99 7.35 -12.58
N LYS A 146 10.58 7.91 -11.42
CA LYS A 146 11.53 8.38 -10.41
C LYS A 146 12.43 7.27 -9.89
N LEU A 147 11.88 6.06 -9.65
CA LEU A 147 12.67 4.92 -9.17
C LEU A 147 13.72 4.46 -10.19
N GLN A 148 13.41 4.49 -11.48
CA GLN A 148 14.33 4.06 -12.54
C GLN A 148 15.59 4.92 -12.62
N VAL A 149 15.51 6.19 -12.26
CA VAL A 149 16.65 7.13 -12.30
C VAL A 149 17.46 7.17 -10.99
N LEU A 150 16.99 6.51 -9.92
CA LEU A 150 17.72 6.46 -8.67
C LEU A 150 18.94 5.52 -8.76
N PRO A 151 20.10 5.93 -8.22
CA PRO A 151 21.22 5.04 -8.04
C PRO A 151 20.83 3.83 -7.19
N GLN A 152 21.30 2.65 -7.59
CA GLN A 152 21.01 1.40 -6.90
C GLN A 152 21.34 1.49 -5.38
N GLY A 153 20.44 1.01 -4.56
CA GLY A 153 20.61 1.01 -3.10
C GLY A 153 20.43 2.35 -2.41
N THR A 154 19.94 3.36 -3.14
CA THR A 154 19.58 4.67 -2.58
C THR A 154 18.08 4.93 -2.63
N ILE A 155 17.61 5.86 -1.81
CA ILE A 155 16.20 6.27 -1.75
C ILE A 155 16.07 7.76 -1.49
N ALA A 156 15.05 8.39 -2.09
CA ALA A 156 14.63 9.75 -1.73
C ALA A 156 13.66 9.69 -0.54
N TRP A 157 13.65 10.74 0.30
CA TRP A 157 12.79 10.78 1.48
C TRP A 157 11.29 10.62 1.15
N SER A 158 10.82 11.24 0.08
CA SER A 158 9.42 11.16 -0.39
C SER A 158 9.01 9.76 -0.88
N LEU A 159 9.98 8.89 -1.15
CA LEU A 159 9.78 7.54 -1.66
C LEU A 159 10.01 6.44 -0.60
N LEU A 160 10.25 6.83 0.67
CA LEU A 160 10.52 5.86 1.75
C LEU A 160 9.42 4.80 1.90
N TRP A 161 8.16 5.19 1.68
CA TRP A 161 7.02 4.28 1.79
C TRP A 161 7.10 3.07 0.84
N LEU A 162 7.83 3.19 -0.28
CA LEU A 162 8.02 2.08 -1.22
C LEU A 162 8.86 0.93 -0.66
N LEU A 163 9.64 1.18 0.38
CA LEU A 163 10.49 0.17 1.01
C LEU A 163 9.72 -0.75 1.96
N PHE A 164 8.48 -0.39 2.32
CA PHE A 164 7.77 -1.01 3.42
C PHE A 164 6.38 -1.50 3.02
N GLU A 165 6.16 -2.79 3.13
CA GLU A 165 4.86 -3.42 2.93
C GLU A 165 4.26 -3.82 4.29
N VAL A 166 2.95 -3.62 4.47
CA VAL A 166 2.26 -4.05 5.69
C VAL A 166 2.34 -5.57 5.83
N GLY A 167 2.75 -6.04 7.01
CA GLY A 167 3.05 -7.44 7.28
C GLY A 167 4.49 -7.86 6.99
N GLN A 168 5.29 -7.03 6.28
CA GLN A 168 6.71 -7.26 6.03
C GLN A 168 7.52 -7.20 7.32
N HIS A 169 8.61 -7.97 7.38
CA HIS A 169 9.61 -7.83 8.42
C HIS A 169 10.72 -6.88 7.98
N VAL A 170 11.09 -5.98 8.87
CA VAL A 170 12.16 -4.98 8.68
C VAL A 170 13.20 -5.09 9.80
N GLU A 171 14.43 -4.74 9.47
CA GLU A 171 15.50 -4.62 10.46
C GLU A 171 15.38 -3.26 11.17
N ILE A 172 15.42 -3.28 12.49
CA ILE A 172 15.53 -2.11 13.34
C ILE A 172 16.69 -2.29 14.34
N VAL A 173 17.21 -1.19 14.83
CA VAL A 173 18.11 -1.19 15.98
C VAL A 173 17.28 -0.88 17.23
N TYR A 174 17.39 -1.72 18.24
CA TYR A 174 16.68 -1.51 19.50
C TYR A 174 17.44 -0.49 20.37
N ASP A 175 16.76 0.61 20.71
CA ASP A 175 17.41 1.79 21.29
C ASP A 175 18.10 1.53 22.64
N LEU A 176 17.59 0.58 23.42
CA LEU A 176 18.14 0.29 24.76
C LEU A 176 19.40 -0.58 24.74
N THR A 177 19.52 -1.49 23.78
CA THR A 177 20.62 -2.47 23.74
C THR A 177 21.54 -2.29 22.55
N GLY A 178 21.14 -1.48 21.56
CA GLY A 178 21.86 -1.38 20.28
C GLY A 178 21.76 -2.65 19.40
N GLU A 179 21.00 -3.65 19.84
CA GLU A 179 20.83 -4.89 19.09
C GLU A 179 19.94 -4.73 17.88
N LYS A 180 20.26 -5.46 16.83
CA LYS A 180 19.40 -5.56 15.66
C LYS A 180 18.25 -6.52 15.93
N MET A 181 17.05 -6.08 15.63
CA MET A 181 15.81 -6.84 15.79
C MET A 181 14.99 -6.81 14.51
N ALA A 182 14.11 -7.81 14.35
CA ALA A 182 13.08 -7.79 13.32
C ALA A 182 11.79 -7.19 13.89
N MET A 183 11.23 -6.22 13.18
CA MET A 183 9.92 -5.62 13.45
C MET A 183 8.97 -5.97 12.32
N GLN A 184 7.76 -6.40 12.63
CA GLN A 184 6.71 -6.55 11.61
C GLN A 184 5.99 -5.23 11.42
N VAL A 185 5.92 -4.77 10.17
CA VAL A 185 5.28 -3.50 9.78
C VAL A 185 3.76 -3.61 9.91
N GLU A 186 3.16 -2.63 10.57
CA GLU A 186 1.69 -2.45 10.65
C GLU A 186 1.21 -1.27 9.80
N GLY A 187 2.08 -0.29 9.50
CA GLY A 187 1.77 0.87 8.68
C GLY A 187 2.81 1.97 8.81
N TRP A 188 2.60 3.04 8.07
CA TRP A 188 3.46 4.23 8.11
C TRP A 188 2.65 5.50 7.95
N ALA A 189 3.27 6.62 8.32
CA ALA A 189 2.71 7.95 8.09
C ALA A 189 3.82 9.00 8.00
N TYR A 190 3.65 9.95 7.12
CA TYR A 190 4.41 11.20 7.14
C TYR A 190 3.77 12.14 8.17
N ALA A 191 4.59 12.77 9.00
CA ALA A 191 4.12 13.66 10.04
C ALA A 191 5.05 14.85 10.22
N MET A 192 4.52 15.96 10.75
CA MET A 192 5.31 17.10 11.20
C MET A 192 5.64 16.93 12.68
N SER A 193 6.89 17.13 13.04
CA SER A 193 7.35 17.16 14.42
C SER A 193 8.04 18.49 14.72
N GLN A 194 8.38 18.74 15.97
CA GLN A 194 9.17 19.93 16.35
C GLN A 194 10.56 19.97 15.68
N LYS A 195 11.09 18.82 15.26
CA LYS A 195 12.39 18.68 14.59
C LYS A 195 12.30 18.68 13.06
N GLY A 196 11.12 18.95 12.48
CA GLY A 196 10.84 18.89 11.05
C GLY A 196 9.96 17.70 10.67
N ARG A 197 9.92 17.42 9.36
CA ARG A 197 9.12 16.31 8.82
C ARG A 197 9.74 14.97 9.21
N THR A 198 8.88 14.00 9.50
CA THR A 198 9.27 12.65 9.86
C THR A 198 8.45 11.63 9.10
N PHE A 199 9.09 10.55 8.67
CA PHE A 199 8.43 9.33 8.26
C PHE A 199 8.40 8.39 9.46
N ASN A 200 7.20 8.06 9.94
CA ASN A 200 6.98 7.20 11.08
C ASN A 200 6.57 5.83 10.58
N LEU A 201 7.37 4.82 10.85
CA LEU A 201 7.05 3.42 10.58
C LEU A 201 6.55 2.77 11.87
N HIS A 202 5.31 2.30 11.84
CA HIS A 202 4.65 1.64 12.96
C HIS A 202 4.69 0.13 12.79
N GLY A 203 4.89 -0.58 13.89
CA GLY A 203 4.91 -2.04 13.84
C GLY A 203 5.01 -2.63 15.23
N HIS A 204 5.35 -3.90 15.28
CA HIS A 204 5.56 -4.59 16.53
C HIS A 204 6.75 -5.54 16.47
N VAL A 205 7.32 -5.76 17.64
CA VAL A 205 8.29 -6.81 17.89
C VAL A 205 7.70 -7.82 18.86
N PHE A 206 8.19 -9.05 18.82
CA PHE A 206 7.85 -10.07 19.80
C PHE A 206 9.00 -10.20 20.78
N GLN A 207 8.70 -10.11 22.07
CA GLN A 207 9.69 -10.19 23.13
C GLN A 207 9.27 -11.25 24.15
N TRP A 208 10.23 -12.09 24.55
CA TRP A 208 10.08 -13.00 25.67
C TRP A 208 10.25 -12.23 27.00
N THR A 209 9.28 -12.36 27.89
CA THR A 209 9.29 -11.66 29.20
C THR A 209 9.82 -12.53 30.34
N GLY A 210 10.33 -13.73 30.05
CA GLY A 210 10.67 -14.74 31.04
C GLY A 210 9.52 -15.74 31.30
N VAL A 211 8.27 -15.35 30.97
CA VAL A 211 7.06 -16.18 31.22
C VAL A 211 6.28 -16.42 29.92
N ARG A 212 6.19 -15.42 29.06
CA ARG A 212 5.39 -15.49 27.81
C ARG A 212 5.99 -14.60 26.72
N ILE A 213 5.61 -14.89 25.47
CA ILE A 213 5.87 -13.98 24.34
C ILE A 213 4.87 -12.84 24.40
N GLN A 214 5.35 -11.62 24.35
CA GLN A 214 4.54 -10.42 24.33
C GLN A 214 4.77 -9.64 23.02
N LYS A 215 3.67 -9.17 22.43
CA LYS A 215 3.67 -8.27 21.27
C LYS A 215 3.84 -6.84 21.78
N ILE A 216 4.94 -6.19 21.41
CA ILE A 216 5.27 -4.82 21.82
C ILE A 216 5.19 -3.91 20.61
N LYS A 217 4.36 -2.88 20.67
CA LYS A 217 4.27 -1.86 19.63
C LYS A 217 5.53 -0.99 19.63
N VAL A 218 6.06 -0.76 18.43
CA VAL A 218 7.26 0.04 18.21
C VAL A 218 7.00 1.01 17.06
N THR A 219 7.48 2.25 17.23
CA THR A 219 7.51 3.23 16.14
C THR A 219 8.95 3.62 15.87
N ARG A 220 9.35 3.56 14.60
CA ARG A 220 10.66 4.05 14.14
C ARG A 220 10.45 5.30 13.30
N LYS A 221 11.28 6.32 13.57
CA LYS A 221 11.21 7.62 12.92
C LYS A 221 12.42 7.81 12.02
N VAL A 222 12.17 8.21 10.78
CA VAL A 222 13.18 8.68 9.86
C VAL A 222 12.96 10.18 9.69
N LEU A 223 13.95 10.99 10.07
CA LEU A 223 13.90 12.44 9.85
C LEU A 223 14.05 12.75 8.36
N GLU A 224 13.45 13.84 7.93
CA GLU A 224 13.57 14.30 6.55
C GLU A 224 15.05 14.53 6.18
N PHE A 225 15.39 14.11 4.98
CA PHE A 225 16.69 14.37 4.36
C PHE A 225 16.50 14.90 2.93
N SER A 226 17.35 15.83 2.53
CA SER A 226 17.22 16.55 1.26
C SER A 226 17.91 15.86 0.07
N LYS A 227 18.87 14.96 0.35
CA LYS A 227 19.64 14.24 -0.67
C LYS A 227 19.20 12.77 -0.70
N LEU A 228 19.62 12.04 -1.73
CA LEU A 228 19.46 10.59 -1.75
C LEU A 228 20.26 9.97 -0.60
N ASN A 229 19.64 9.03 0.10
CA ASN A 229 20.27 8.32 1.22
C ASN A 229 20.46 6.84 0.84
N PRO A 230 21.62 6.24 1.17
CA PRO A 230 21.78 4.79 1.07
C PRO A 230 20.77 4.09 1.98
N ILE A 231 20.04 3.11 1.45
CA ILE A 231 19.05 2.34 2.23
C ILE A 231 19.72 1.65 3.43
N SER A 232 21.00 1.25 3.27
CA SER A 232 21.78 0.61 4.32
C SER A 232 22.05 1.48 5.55
N THR A 233 21.94 2.80 5.42
CA THR A 233 22.17 3.77 6.53
C THR A 233 20.89 4.18 7.25
N LEU A 234 19.72 3.76 6.75
CA LEU A 234 18.46 4.08 7.39
C LEU A 234 18.35 3.39 8.76
N PRO A 235 17.74 4.05 9.77
CA PRO A 235 17.51 3.48 11.11
C PRO A 235 16.52 2.31 11.08
N VAL A 236 15.77 2.17 10.00
CA VAL A 236 14.88 1.05 9.70
C VAL A 236 15.01 0.72 8.21
N ARG A 237 15.12 -0.54 7.87
CA ARG A 237 15.32 -0.99 6.49
C ARG A 237 14.70 -2.36 6.23
N PRO A 238 14.36 -2.68 4.98
CA PRO A 238 13.92 -4.04 4.62
C PRO A 238 14.90 -5.10 5.13
N LEU A 239 14.35 -6.19 5.66
CA LEU A 239 15.15 -7.30 6.14
C LEU A 239 15.72 -8.07 4.94
N SER A 240 17.06 -8.10 4.80
CA SER A 240 17.72 -8.90 3.77
C SER A 240 17.58 -10.40 4.04
N ASP A 241 17.64 -11.22 3.00
CA ASP A 241 17.62 -12.69 3.14
C ASP A 241 18.75 -13.20 4.01
N GLU A 242 19.95 -12.61 3.90
CA GLU A 242 21.09 -12.92 4.77
C GLU A 242 20.77 -12.68 6.25
N MET A 243 20.19 -11.51 6.58
CA MET A 243 19.81 -11.18 7.93
C MET A 243 18.66 -12.06 8.44
N ARG A 244 17.72 -12.41 7.57
CA ARG A 244 16.63 -13.35 7.88
C ARG A 244 17.19 -14.72 8.26
N LEU A 245 18.10 -15.26 7.45
CA LEU A 245 18.78 -16.53 7.75
C LEU A 245 19.60 -16.47 9.04
N LYS A 246 20.30 -15.35 9.28
CA LYS A 246 21.05 -15.13 10.52
C LYS A 246 20.14 -15.10 11.76
N PHE A 247 18.97 -14.47 11.69
CA PHE A 247 18.00 -14.47 12.76
C PHE A 247 17.43 -15.87 13.01
N ILE A 248 17.08 -16.62 11.95
CA ILE A 248 16.60 -18.00 12.06
C ILE A 248 17.69 -18.91 12.63
N GLY A 249 18.95 -18.77 12.19
CA GLY A 249 20.07 -19.56 12.68
C GLY A 249 20.38 -19.33 14.16
N LYS A 250 20.33 -18.07 14.60
CA LYS A 250 20.48 -17.74 16.02
C LYS A 250 19.34 -18.29 16.87
N SER A 251 18.10 -18.30 16.36
CA SER A 251 16.95 -18.82 17.09
C SER A 251 17.05 -20.33 17.36
N LYS A 252 17.75 -21.09 16.52
CA LYS A 252 17.96 -22.54 16.71
C LYS A 252 18.97 -22.88 17.79
N ASN A 253 19.94 -21.97 18.05
CA ASN A 253 21.08 -22.22 18.93
C ASN A 253 20.96 -21.56 20.31
N ASP A 254 20.03 -20.64 20.51
CA ASP A 254 19.79 -19.95 21.79
C ASP A 254 18.28 -19.99 22.13
N PRO A 255 17.89 -20.77 23.16
CA PRO A 255 16.50 -20.85 23.59
C PRO A 255 15.87 -19.49 23.91
N ASN A 256 16.63 -18.57 24.49
CA ASN A 256 16.16 -17.21 24.77
C ASN A 256 15.99 -16.37 23.50
N PHE A 257 16.73 -16.73 22.44
CA PHE A 257 16.67 -16.08 21.15
C PHE A 257 15.55 -16.65 20.26
N THR A 258 15.22 -17.94 20.41
CA THR A 258 14.16 -18.64 19.66
C THR A 258 12.82 -17.92 19.79
N TYR A 259 12.52 -17.42 20.97
CA TYR A 259 11.26 -16.72 21.24
C TYR A 259 11.21 -15.29 20.66
N LYS A 260 12.34 -14.64 20.42
CA LYS A 260 12.38 -13.30 19.78
C LYS A 260 12.09 -13.33 18.29
N TYR A 261 12.33 -14.50 17.64
CA TYR A 261 12.31 -14.62 16.17
C TYR A 261 11.50 -15.80 15.62
N ALA A 262 10.82 -16.59 16.48
CA ALA A 262 9.97 -17.73 16.08
C ALA A 262 8.88 -17.35 15.06
N VAL A 263 8.53 -16.05 15.00
CA VAL A 263 7.52 -15.52 14.08
C VAL A 263 8.05 -15.26 12.66
N LEU A 264 9.38 -15.35 12.45
CA LEU A 264 9.97 -15.15 11.12
C LEU A 264 9.80 -16.37 10.20
N ASN A 265 9.33 -17.50 10.72
CA ASN A 265 9.07 -18.70 9.94
C ASN A 265 7.57 -19.06 9.98
N PRO A 266 6.72 -18.44 9.13
CA PRO A 266 5.28 -18.73 9.10
C PRO A 266 4.94 -20.15 8.62
N TYR A 267 5.92 -20.92 8.12
CA TYR A 267 5.77 -22.29 7.60
C TYR A 267 6.54 -23.34 8.41
N GLY A 268 7.19 -22.95 9.50
CA GLY A 268 7.91 -23.88 10.37
C GLY A 268 7.04 -24.32 11.53
N SER A 269 6.60 -25.57 11.52
CA SER A 269 6.15 -26.26 12.72
C SER A 269 7.24 -26.17 13.79
N ILE A 270 6.87 -25.73 15.00
CA ILE A 270 7.71 -25.85 16.18
C ILE A 270 7.88 -27.33 16.50
#